data_4351eb74b9593821850f3bed625bb0f0
#
_entry.id   4351eb74b9593821850f3bed625bb0f0
#
_cell.length_a   1.000
_cell.length_b   1.000
_cell.length_c   1.000
_cell.angle_alpha   90.00
_cell.angle_beta   90.00
_cell.angle_gamma   90.00
#
_symmetry.space_group_name_H-M   'P 1'
#
loop_
_entity.id
_entity.type
_entity.pdbx_description
1 polymer ?
#
loop_
_entity_poly.entity_id
_entity_poly.type
_entity_poly.pdbx_seq_one_letter_code
_entity_poly.pdbx_strand_id
1 'polypeptide(L)'
;MRNQSSYSSYDTIEYQLIKKFELPKQFPVDFIVLDFETTGLSPIADDIIQIGALLYINGKPVKRFEQNINPNREIPEKISRLTGINQEDVENAPLISDVLPRLLAFIKHYPIIAHHAPFDLNVLNINLERHGFSPISNTIIDTLQLAKIYAPFNVKNYKLETFKKEMKLNLDSHRAINDCYITGELYLECKAVIDIL
;
A
#
# COMPACT_ATOMS: atom_id res chain seq x y z
N MET A 1 19.34 42.67 -16.43
CA MET A 1 19.48 41.27 -16.90
C MET A 1 18.60 40.41 -15.99
N ARG A 2 17.49 39.88 -16.52
CA ARG A 2 16.53 39.10 -15.77
C ARG A 2 16.97 37.64 -15.79
N ASN A 3 17.22 37.05 -14.63
CA ASN A 3 17.43 35.61 -14.51
C ASN A 3 16.11 34.89 -14.83
N GLN A 4 16.10 34.13 -15.91
CA GLN A 4 15.07 33.15 -16.19
C GLN A 4 15.35 31.94 -15.34
N SER A 5 14.46 31.69 -14.35
CA SER A 5 14.40 30.43 -13.64
C SER A 5 13.98 29.34 -14.62
N SER A 6 14.81 28.34 -14.78
CA SER A 6 14.51 27.12 -15.51
C SER A 6 13.41 26.35 -14.78
N TYR A 7 12.17 26.48 -15.23
CA TYR A 7 11.10 25.56 -14.86
C TYR A 7 11.42 24.18 -15.44
N SER A 8 11.48 23.19 -14.58
CA SER A 8 11.73 21.79 -14.91
C SER A 8 10.59 21.26 -15.78
N SER A 9 10.95 20.50 -16.84
CA SER A 9 10.05 19.92 -17.82
C SER A 9 9.20 18.72 -17.33
N TYR A 10 8.93 18.64 -16.03
CA TYR A 10 8.16 17.53 -15.42
C TYR A 10 6.66 17.83 -15.28
N ASP A 11 6.18 19.01 -15.66
CA ASP A 11 4.81 19.49 -15.34
C ASP A 11 3.71 19.03 -16.33
N THR A 12 3.95 18.03 -17.18
CA THR A 12 2.95 17.57 -18.17
C THR A 12 2.75 16.06 -18.28
N ILE A 13 3.13 15.28 -17.27
CA ILE A 13 2.79 13.85 -17.26
C ILE A 13 1.37 13.68 -16.73
N GLU A 14 0.43 13.35 -17.61
CA GLU A 14 -0.94 13.00 -17.24
C GLU A 14 -0.99 11.54 -16.80
N TYR A 15 -1.06 11.31 -15.48
CA TYR A 15 -1.16 9.96 -14.92
C TYR A 15 -2.58 9.40 -15.07
N GLN A 16 -2.70 8.25 -15.70
CA GLN A 16 -3.96 7.49 -15.72
C GLN A 16 -4.14 6.71 -14.42
N LEU A 17 -4.91 7.26 -13.48
CA LEU A 17 -5.14 6.61 -12.20
C LEU A 17 -6.03 5.37 -12.34
N ILE A 18 -5.61 4.27 -11.72
CA ILE A 18 -6.40 3.06 -11.57
C ILE A 18 -7.55 3.38 -10.61
N LYS A 19 -8.77 3.03 -10.99
CA LYS A 19 -9.97 3.28 -10.17
C LYS A 19 -10.53 2.00 -9.54
N LYS A 20 -10.28 0.85 -10.15
CA LYS A 20 -10.82 -0.45 -9.72
C LYS A 20 -9.98 -1.58 -10.30
N PHE A 21 -9.89 -2.68 -9.56
CA PHE A 21 -9.40 -3.97 -10.05
C PHE A 21 -10.55 -4.96 -10.17
N GLU A 22 -10.47 -5.87 -11.13
CA GLU A 22 -11.37 -7.01 -11.20
C GLU A 22 -10.89 -8.11 -10.25
N LEU A 23 -11.81 -8.84 -9.63
CA LEU A 23 -11.45 -9.97 -8.80
C LEU A 23 -10.88 -11.09 -9.69
N PRO A 24 -9.79 -11.73 -9.26
CA PRO A 24 -9.18 -12.81 -10.02
C PRO A 24 -10.06 -14.06 -10.01
N LYS A 25 -9.86 -14.93 -10.99
CA LYS A 25 -10.55 -16.24 -11.04
C LYS A 25 -10.02 -17.24 -10.03
N GLN A 26 -8.79 -17.04 -9.54
CA GLN A 26 -8.13 -17.89 -8.55
C GLN A 26 -7.57 -17.04 -7.43
N PHE A 27 -7.72 -17.50 -6.22
CA PHE A 27 -7.29 -16.82 -5.01
C PHE A 27 -6.03 -17.51 -4.46
N PRO A 28 -4.85 -16.88 -4.59
CA PRO A 28 -3.56 -17.49 -4.24
C PRO A 28 -3.42 -17.72 -2.72
N VAL A 29 -2.56 -18.69 -2.36
CA VAL A 29 -2.08 -18.90 -0.99
C VAL A 29 -0.67 -18.34 -0.76
N ASP A 30 0.02 -18.04 -1.87
CA ASP A 30 1.32 -17.37 -1.89
C ASP A 30 1.13 -15.99 -2.49
N PHE A 31 1.34 -14.94 -1.72
CA PHE A 31 1.06 -13.57 -2.11
C PHE A 31 1.85 -12.56 -1.28
N ILE A 32 1.86 -11.32 -1.71
CA ILE A 32 2.36 -10.19 -0.93
C ILE A 32 1.19 -9.30 -0.55
N VAL A 33 1.16 -8.86 0.70
CA VAL A 33 0.31 -7.75 1.13
C VAL A 33 1.17 -6.49 1.11
N LEU A 34 0.60 -5.39 0.60
CA LEU A 34 1.28 -4.10 0.46
C LEU A 34 0.39 -3.00 1.03
N ASP A 35 1.02 -2.06 1.73
CA ASP A 35 0.37 -0.88 2.29
C ASP A 35 1.37 0.28 2.38
N PHE A 36 0.90 1.52 2.18
CA PHE A 36 1.71 2.74 2.23
C PHE A 36 1.10 3.76 3.18
N GLU A 37 1.94 4.36 4.03
CA GLU A 37 1.63 5.64 4.66
C GLU A 37 2.19 6.77 3.81
N THR A 38 1.43 7.84 3.67
CA THR A 38 1.76 8.97 2.78
C THR A 38 1.51 10.31 3.46
N THR A 39 2.06 11.39 2.92
CA THR A 39 1.84 12.76 3.45
C THR A 39 0.42 13.28 3.23
N GLY A 40 -0.44 12.53 2.51
CA GLY A 40 -1.83 12.87 2.23
C GLY A 40 -2.53 11.85 1.35
N LEU A 41 -3.65 12.20 0.72
CA LEU A 41 -4.52 11.27 0.00
C LEU A 41 -4.40 11.36 -1.53
N SER A 42 -3.50 12.17 -2.06
CA SER A 42 -3.30 12.32 -3.49
C SER A 42 -2.12 11.46 -3.95
N PRO A 43 -2.31 10.40 -4.73
CA PRO A 43 -1.21 9.60 -5.26
C PRO A 43 -0.20 10.40 -6.11
N ILE A 44 -0.63 11.56 -6.64
CA ILE A 44 0.18 12.42 -7.49
C ILE A 44 0.93 13.49 -6.69
N ALA A 45 0.27 14.10 -5.69
CA ALA A 45 0.79 15.27 -4.99
C ALA A 45 1.44 14.94 -3.63
N ASP A 46 1.15 13.77 -3.08
CA ASP A 46 1.64 13.35 -1.78
C ASP A 46 2.76 12.31 -1.92
N ASP A 47 3.61 12.24 -0.91
CA ASP A 47 4.81 11.44 -0.89
C ASP A 47 4.68 10.28 0.11
N ILE A 48 5.35 9.16 -0.18
CA ILE A 48 5.42 8.01 0.73
C ILE A 48 6.28 8.37 1.94
N ILE A 49 5.80 8.04 3.14
CA ILE A 49 6.54 8.18 4.40
C ILE A 49 6.85 6.84 5.06
N GLN A 50 6.06 5.78 4.75
CA GLN A 50 6.35 4.42 5.20
C GLN A 50 5.85 3.41 4.18
N ILE A 51 6.59 2.32 4.03
CA ILE A 51 6.23 1.14 3.23
C ILE A 51 6.12 -0.05 4.16
N GLY A 52 5.00 -0.76 4.09
CA GLY A 52 4.81 -2.08 4.66
C GLY A 52 4.57 -3.11 3.57
N ALA A 53 5.26 -4.26 3.65
CA ALA A 53 4.93 -5.41 2.82
C ALA A 53 5.16 -6.73 3.58
N LEU A 54 4.24 -7.68 3.44
CA LEU A 54 4.31 -9.01 4.02
C LEU A 54 4.22 -10.07 2.93
N LEU A 55 5.20 -10.97 2.87
CA LEU A 55 5.13 -12.16 2.04
C LEU A 55 4.44 -13.28 2.81
N TYR A 56 3.37 -13.79 2.23
CA TYR A 56 2.66 -14.99 2.69
C TYR A 56 3.02 -16.17 1.79
N ILE A 57 3.33 -17.32 2.40
CA ILE A 57 3.52 -18.60 1.74
C ILE A 57 2.63 -19.64 2.43
N ASN A 58 1.84 -20.35 1.64
CA ASN A 58 0.82 -21.27 2.14
C ASN A 58 -0.11 -20.60 3.18
N GLY A 59 -0.50 -19.35 2.93
CA GLY A 59 -1.39 -18.57 3.81
C GLY A 59 -0.75 -18.13 5.14
N LYS A 60 0.58 -18.18 5.28
CA LYS A 60 1.29 -17.77 6.51
C LYS A 60 2.29 -16.67 6.21
N PRO A 61 2.38 -15.61 7.04
CA PRO A 61 3.37 -14.56 6.87
C PRO A 61 4.77 -15.12 7.18
N VAL A 62 5.69 -15.04 6.22
CA VAL A 62 7.05 -15.63 6.34
C VAL A 62 8.17 -14.59 6.25
N LYS A 63 7.91 -13.43 5.62
CA LYS A 63 8.92 -12.38 5.47
C LYS A 63 8.25 -11.02 5.45
N ARG A 64 8.88 -10.03 6.07
CA ARG A 64 8.42 -8.65 6.05
C ARG A 64 9.43 -7.72 5.38
N PHE A 65 8.91 -6.67 4.78
CA PHE A 65 9.61 -5.48 4.35
C PHE A 65 8.94 -4.29 5.03
N GLU A 66 9.69 -3.52 5.78
CA GLU A 66 9.21 -2.34 6.48
C GLU A 66 10.28 -1.26 6.37
N GLN A 67 9.90 -0.08 5.89
CA GLN A 67 10.86 0.99 5.66
C GLN A 67 10.18 2.36 5.78
N ASN A 68 10.70 3.21 6.68
CA ASN A 68 10.39 4.64 6.66
C ASN A 68 11.11 5.29 5.48
N ILE A 69 10.46 6.28 4.87
CA ILE A 69 10.95 6.99 3.70
C ILE A 69 11.03 8.47 4.02
N ASN A 70 12.13 9.10 3.68
CA ASN A 70 12.22 10.55 3.74
C ASN A 70 11.43 11.16 2.56
N PRO A 71 10.31 11.86 2.82
CA PRO A 71 9.52 12.49 1.76
C PRO A 71 10.19 13.74 1.17
N ASN A 72 11.34 14.15 1.73
CA ASN A 72 12.05 15.39 1.39
C ASN A 72 11.15 16.65 1.51
N ARG A 73 10.17 16.59 2.37
CA ARG A 73 9.24 17.68 2.73
C ARG A 73 8.67 17.45 4.13
N GLU A 74 8.04 18.48 4.68
CA GLU A 74 7.39 18.40 5.98
C GLU A 74 6.18 17.47 5.96
N ILE A 75 6.03 16.64 6.99
CA ILE A 75 4.85 15.79 7.20
C ILE A 75 3.75 16.67 7.83
N PRO A 76 2.55 16.76 7.22
CA PRO A 76 1.46 17.51 7.82
C PRO A 76 1.08 16.96 9.20
N GLU A 77 0.86 17.84 10.17
CA GLU A 77 0.54 17.45 11.57
C GLU A 77 -0.65 16.48 11.65
N LYS A 78 -1.64 16.63 10.78
CA LYS A 78 -2.78 15.71 10.70
C LYS A 78 -2.34 14.29 10.37
N ILE A 79 -1.35 14.12 9.49
CA ILE A 79 -0.81 12.82 9.09
C ILE A 79 0.01 12.24 10.23
N SER A 80 0.88 13.03 10.87
CA SER A 80 1.64 12.57 12.04
C SER A 80 0.72 12.08 13.16
N ARG A 81 -0.39 12.77 13.43
CA ARG A 81 -1.39 12.33 14.42
C ARG A 81 -2.11 11.04 14.01
N LEU A 82 -2.34 10.83 12.72
CA LEU A 82 -3.03 9.65 12.20
C LEU A 82 -2.13 8.42 12.23
N THR A 83 -0.90 8.55 11.68
CA THR A 83 0.03 7.43 11.48
C THR A 83 0.98 7.21 12.67
N GLY A 84 1.13 8.22 13.53
CA GLY A 84 2.14 8.24 14.57
C GLY A 84 3.57 8.44 14.04
N ILE A 85 3.74 8.72 12.74
CA ILE A 85 5.04 8.96 12.12
C ILE A 85 5.33 10.48 12.17
N ASN A 86 6.40 10.85 12.84
CA ASN A 86 6.82 12.23 12.97
C ASN A 86 7.98 12.55 12.02
N GLN A 87 8.30 13.83 11.87
CA GLN A 87 9.41 14.27 11.02
C GLN A 87 10.75 13.62 11.40
N GLU A 88 11.00 13.47 12.69
CA GLU A 88 12.21 12.85 13.24
C GLU A 88 12.37 11.37 12.82
N ASP A 89 11.25 10.67 12.59
CA ASP A 89 11.27 9.26 12.19
C ASP A 89 11.69 9.06 10.73
N VAL A 90 11.60 10.11 9.91
CA VAL A 90 11.83 10.06 8.46
C VAL A 90 12.97 10.95 7.97
N GLU A 91 13.42 11.93 8.73
CA GLU A 91 14.44 12.90 8.28
C GLU A 91 15.76 12.23 7.86
N ASN A 92 16.15 11.14 8.55
CA ASN A 92 17.34 10.34 8.26
C ASN A 92 17.04 9.03 7.51
N ALA A 93 15.78 8.83 7.09
CA ALA A 93 15.40 7.65 6.31
C ALA A 93 15.89 7.78 4.86
N PRO A 94 16.04 6.66 4.14
CA PRO A 94 16.39 6.69 2.72
C PRO A 94 15.30 7.38 1.88
N LEU A 95 15.71 7.91 0.73
CA LEU A 95 14.77 8.41 -0.27
C LEU A 95 14.04 7.25 -0.96
N ILE A 96 12.88 7.53 -1.52
CA ILE A 96 12.09 6.52 -2.23
C ILE A 96 12.88 5.89 -3.40
N SER A 97 13.70 6.67 -4.12
CA SER A 97 14.59 6.19 -5.18
C SER A 97 15.51 5.05 -4.77
N ASP A 98 16.00 5.10 -3.52
CA ASP A 98 16.96 4.10 -2.99
C ASP A 98 16.23 2.83 -2.53
N VAL A 99 14.94 2.95 -2.26
CA VAL A 99 14.12 1.87 -1.70
C VAL A 99 13.36 1.09 -2.76
N LEU A 100 12.93 1.74 -3.85
CA LEU A 100 12.17 1.09 -4.93
C LEU A 100 12.84 -0.17 -5.49
N PRO A 101 14.15 -0.22 -5.79
CA PRO A 101 14.79 -1.46 -6.28
C PRO A 101 14.69 -2.62 -5.28
N ARG A 102 14.80 -2.31 -3.98
CA ARG A 102 14.69 -3.31 -2.90
C ARG A 102 13.26 -3.79 -2.74
N LEU A 103 12.28 -2.89 -2.85
CA LEU A 103 10.86 -3.23 -2.82
C LEU A 103 10.47 -4.11 -3.99
N LEU A 104 10.89 -3.77 -5.22
CA LEU A 104 10.65 -4.58 -6.41
C LEU A 104 11.29 -5.97 -6.29
N ALA A 105 12.51 -6.07 -5.75
CA ALA A 105 13.18 -7.33 -5.48
C ALA A 105 12.46 -8.16 -4.40
N PHE A 106 11.70 -7.52 -3.50
CA PHE A 106 10.87 -8.20 -2.52
C PHE A 106 9.54 -8.67 -3.14
N ILE A 107 8.86 -7.81 -3.89
CA ILE A 107 7.56 -8.09 -4.53
C ILE A 107 7.68 -9.20 -5.59
N LYS A 108 8.70 -9.15 -6.43
CA LYS A 108 8.90 -10.11 -7.55
C LYS A 108 7.62 -10.25 -8.40
N HIS A 109 7.19 -11.50 -8.61
CA HIS A 109 6.03 -11.88 -9.40
C HIS A 109 4.82 -12.31 -8.57
N TYR A 110 4.90 -12.19 -7.24
CA TYR A 110 3.79 -12.59 -6.38
C TYR A 110 2.56 -11.72 -6.63
N PRO A 111 1.34 -12.30 -6.57
CA PRO A 111 0.12 -11.51 -6.50
C PRO A 111 0.19 -10.53 -5.33
N ILE A 112 -0.32 -9.31 -5.54
CA ILE A 112 -0.33 -8.26 -4.53
C ILE A 112 -1.75 -8.08 -4.01
N ILE A 113 -1.88 -8.06 -2.70
CA ILE A 113 -3.11 -7.81 -1.96
C ILE A 113 -2.98 -6.49 -1.23
N ALA A 114 -3.97 -5.63 -1.36
CA ALA A 114 -4.06 -4.37 -0.62
C ALA A 114 -5.52 -4.07 -0.24
N HIS A 115 -5.73 -3.25 0.78
CA HIS A 115 -7.06 -2.81 1.16
C HIS A 115 -7.37 -1.46 0.55
N HIS A 116 -8.33 -1.40 -0.39
CA HIS A 116 -8.53 -0.27 -1.29
C HIS A 116 -7.33 -0.10 -2.26
N ALA A 117 -6.93 -1.20 -2.85
CA ALA A 117 -5.74 -1.35 -3.69
C ALA A 117 -5.52 -0.25 -4.75
N PRO A 118 -6.54 0.42 -5.35
CA PRO A 118 -6.31 1.52 -6.28
C PRO A 118 -5.44 2.65 -5.70
N PHE A 119 -5.54 2.95 -4.40
CA PHE A 119 -4.71 3.99 -3.79
C PHE A 119 -3.24 3.58 -3.79
N ASP A 120 -2.92 2.45 -3.17
CA ASP A 120 -1.55 1.96 -3.01
C ASP A 120 -0.86 1.71 -4.34
N LEU A 121 -1.59 1.13 -5.30
CA LEU A 121 -1.04 0.82 -6.61
C LEU A 121 -0.80 2.07 -7.46
N ASN A 122 -1.63 3.10 -7.33
CA ASN A 122 -1.36 4.39 -7.97
C ASN A 122 -0.15 5.06 -7.35
N VAL A 123 -0.05 5.10 -6.02
CA VAL A 123 1.12 5.61 -5.29
C VAL A 123 2.39 4.91 -5.76
N LEU A 124 2.40 3.56 -5.80
CA LEU A 124 3.55 2.78 -6.23
C LEU A 124 3.93 3.06 -7.68
N ASN A 125 2.98 2.94 -8.61
CA ASN A 125 3.25 3.07 -10.05
C ASN A 125 3.73 4.47 -10.42
N ILE A 126 3.15 5.52 -9.84
CA ILE A 126 3.61 6.89 -10.06
C ILE A 126 5.05 7.07 -9.56
N ASN A 127 5.39 6.52 -8.39
CA ASN A 127 6.76 6.59 -7.90
C ASN A 127 7.72 5.77 -8.77
N LEU A 128 7.31 4.61 -9.27
CA LEU A 128 8.11 3.81 -10.21
C LEU A 128 8.40 4.59 -11.49
N GLU A 129 7.37 5.16 -12.12
CA GLU A 129 7.51 5.94 -13.36
C GLU A 129 8.40 7.17 -13.16
N ARG A 130 8.23 7.91 -12.08
CA ARG A 130 9.06 9.08 -11.73
C ARG A 130 10.54 8.74 -11.59
N HIS A 131 10.85 7.50 -11.21
CA HIS A 131 12.23 7.04 -11.02
C HIS A 131 12.73 6.12 -12.14
N GLY A 132 12.02 6.10 -13.29
CA GLY A 132 12.46 5.39 -14.50
C GLY A 132 12.25 3.88 -14.48
N PHE A 133 11.40 3.38 -13.57
CA PHE A 133 10.96 1.98 -13.55
C PHE A 133 9.64 1.81 -14.29
N SER A 134 9.42 0.62 -14.85
CA SER A 134 8.11 0.27 -15.38
C SER A 134 7.10 0.05 -14.25
N PRO A 135 5.82 0.40 -14.47
CA PRO A 135 4.74 0.01 -13.56
C PRO A 135 4.72 -1.50 -13.33
N ILE A 136 4.24 -1.92 -12.16
CA ILE A 136 4.12 -3.34 -11.86
C ILE A 136 3.03 -4.00 -12.72
N SER A 137 3.23 -5.28 -13.04
CA SER A 137 2.30 -6.11 -13.83
C SER A 137 1.73 -7.29 -13.03
N ASN A 138 1.90 -7.28 -11.73
CA ASN A 138 1.42 -8.33 -10.82
C ASN A 138 -0.11 -8.40 -10.83
N THR A 139 -0.66 -9.59 -10.56
CA THR A 139 -2.08 -9.74 -10.25
C THR A 139 -2.41 -8.98 -8.98
N ILE A 140 -3.44 -8.14 -9.00
CA ILE A 140 -3.85 -7.30 -7.86
C ILE A 140 -5.19 -7.80 -7.31
N ILE A 141 -5.28 -7.90 -5.98
CA ILE A 141 -6.51 -8.25 -5.27
C ILE A 141 -6.84 -7.15 -4.27
N ASP A 142 -7.99 -6.52 -4.46
CA ASP A 142 -8.52 -5.50 -3.56
C ASP A 142 -9.41 -6.12 -2.49
N THR A 143 -8.91 -6.20 -1.25
CA THR A 143 -9.69 -6.77 -0.13
C THR A 143 -10.91 -5.95 0.25
N LEU A 144 -10.97 -4.65 -0.08
CA LEU A 144 -12.19 -3.86 0.09
C LEU A 144 -13.33 -4.39 -0.80
N GLN A 145 -13.03 -4.74 -2.05
CA GLN A 145 -14.02 -5.32 -2.95
C GLN A 145 -14.34 -6.76 -2.56
N LEU A 146 -13.32 -7.53 -2.23
CA LEU A 146 -13.47 -8.93 -1.82
C LEU A 146 -14.35 -9.05 -0.57
N ALA A 147 -14.10 -8.22 0.44
CA ALA A 147 -14.84 -8.24 1.69
C ALA A 147 -16.33 -7.88 1.54
N LYS A 148 -16.67 -7.02 0.57
CA LYS A 148 -18.10 -6.70 0.29
C LYS A 148 -18.91 -7.90 -0.18
N ILE A 149 -18.26 -8.95 -0.68
CA ILE A 149 -18.91 -10.13 -1.25
C ILE A 149 -18.73 -11.34 -0.32
N TYR A 150 -17.55 -11.51 0.26
CA TYR A 150 -17.15 -12.76 0.89
C TYR A 150 -16.71 -12.62 2.37
N ALA A 151 -16.70 -11.42 2.96
CA ALA A 151 -16.33 -11.33 4.37
C ALA A 151 -17.36 -12.08 5.25
N PRO A 152 -16.91 -12.96 6.17
CA PRO A 152 -17.81 -13.70 7.05
C PRO A 152 -18.34 -12.85 8.23
N PHE A 153 -18.19 -11.52 8.14
CA PHE A 153 -18.50 -10.56 9.19
C PHE A 153 -19.69 -9.68 8.82
N ASN A 154 -20.62 -9.49 9.77
CA ASN A 154 -21.69 -8.51 9.60
C ASN A 154 -21.21 -7.12 10.07
N VAL A 155 -20.67 -6.33 9.15
CA VAL A 155 -20.02 -5.06 9.44
C VAL A 155 -20.84 -3.85 9.00
N LYS A 156 -20.73 -2.73 9.75
CA LYS A 156 -21.40 -1.46 9.42
C LYS A 156 -20.71 -0.70 8.26
N ASN A 157 -19.44 -0.94 8.06
CA ASN A 157 -18.63 -0.38 6.99
C ASN A 157 -17.45 -1.31 6.69
N TYR A 158 -16.76 -1.06 5.56
CA TYR A 158 -15.66 -1.90 5.08
C TYR A 158 -14.29 -1.25 5.31
N LYS A 159 -14.12 -0.46 6.37
CA LYS A 159 -12.81 0.07 6.77
C LYS A 159 -11.98 -1.03 7.40
N LEU A 160 -10.67 -0.99 7.19
CA LEU A 160 -9.74 -1.99 7.74
C LEU A 160 -9.82 -2.05 9.27
N GLU A 161 -9.95 -0.90 9.93
CA GLU A 161 -10.14 -0.78 11.38
C GLU A 161 -11.38 -1.53 11.89
N THR A 162 -12.44 -1.62 11.10
CA THR A 162 -13.64 -2.39 11.45
C THR A 162 -13.34 -3.88 11.44
N PHE A 163 -12.68 -4.36 10.40
CA PHE A 163 -12.27 -5.77 10.31
C PHE A 163 -11.26 -6.16 11.38
N LYS A 164 -10.31 -5.28 11.71
CA LYS A 164 -9.39 -5.50 12.83
C LYS A 164 -10.14 -5.82 14.13
N LYS A 165 -11.22 -5.07 14.41
CA LYS A 165 -12.06 -5.29 15.61
C LYS A 165 -12.85 -6.59 15.55
N GLU A 166 -13.46 -6.90 14.40
CA GLU A 166 -14.21 -8.15 14.21
C GLU A 166 -13.32 -9.39 14.34
N MET A 167 -12.11 -9.33 13.77
CA MET A 167 -11.10 -10.39 13.88
C MET A 167 -10.38 -10.40 15.26
N LYS A 168 -10.67 -9.42 16.13
CA LYS A 168 -10.07 -9.29 17.48
C LYS A 168 -8.54 -9.18 17.45
N LEU A 169 -7.99 -8.54 16.44
CA LEU A 169 -6.56 -8.33 16.30
C LEU A 169 -6.12 -7.15 17.17
N ASN A 170 -5.15 -7.40 18.06
CA ASN A 170 -4.59 -6.37 18.94
C ASN A 170 -3.32 -5.79 18.32
N LEU A 171 -3.49 -4.91 17.33
CA LEU A 171 -2.44 -4.23 16.59
C LEU A 171 -2.73 -2.73 16.56
N ASP A 172 -1.70 -1.91 16.51
CA ASP A 172 -1.86 -0.48 16.23
C ASP A 172 -2.22 -0.30 14.75
N SER A 173 -3.27 0.46 14.45
CA SER A 173 -3.62 0.85 13.08
C SER A 173 -2.75 2.01 12.61
N HIS A 174 -2.75 2.25 11.30
CA HIS A 174 -1.96 3.29 10.64
C HIS A 174 -0.44 3.13 10.86
N ARG A 175 -0.01 1.89 10.88
CA ARG A 175 1.36 1.47 10.64
C ARG A 175 1.32 0.49 9.49
N ALA A 176 1.98 0.82 8.39
CA ALA A 176 1.88 0.06 7.14
C ALA A 176 2.07 -1.45 7.32
N ILE A 177 2.99 -1.88 8.18
CA ILE A 177 3.23 -3.32 8.42
C ILE A 177 2.07 -3.99 9.19
N ASN A 178 1.44 -3.29 10.12
CA ASN A 178 0.29 -3.81 10.88
C ASN A 178 -0.95 -3.87 9.99
N ASP A 179 -1.14 -2.84 9.15
CA ASP A 179 -2.25 -2.79 8.20
C ASP A 179 -2.08 -3.86 7.10
N CYS A 180 -0.85 -4.18 6.68
CA CYS A 180 -0.55 -5.38 5.88
C CYS A 180 -0.98 -6.67 6.57
N TYR A 181 -0.70 -6.82 7.88
CA TYR A 181 -1.10 -8.03 8.61
C TYR A 181 -2.62 -8.15 8.66
N ILE A 182 -3.32 -7.08 9.05
CA ILE A 182 -4.79 -7.06 9.12
C ILE A 182 -5.41 -7.37 7.74
N THR A 183 -4.86 -6.79 6.68
CA THR A 183 -5.31 -7.01 5.30
C THR A 183 -5.09 -8.46 4.86
N GLY A 184 -3.97 -9.07 5.22
CA GLY A 184 -3.66 -10.47 4.94
C GLY A 184 -4.64 -11.42 5.62
N GLU A 185 -4.91 -11.21 6.91
CA GLU A 185 -5.88 -11.99 7.66
C GLU A 185 -7.30 -11.83 7.09
N LEU A 186 -7.72 -10.60 6.76
CA LEU A 186 -9.00 -10.36 6.09
C LEU A 186 -9.11 -11.10 4.76
N TYR A 187 -8.05 -11.10 3.97
CA TYR A 187 -8.00 -11.86 2.73
C TYR A 187 -8.21 -13.35 2.96
N LEU A 188 -7.53 -13.92 3.94
CA LEU A 188 -7.62 -15.35 4.28
C LEU A 188 -9.02 -15.75 4.77
N GLU A 189 -9.67 -14.90 5.58
CA GLU A 189 -11.05 -15.09 6.01
C GLU A 189 -12.03 -15.10 4.80
N CYS A 190 -11.88 -14.14 3.90
CA CYS A 190 -12.68 -14.11 2.67
C CYS A 190 -12.40 -15.34 1.78
N LYS A 191 -11.13 -15.73 1.65
CA LYS A 191 -10.73 -16.90 0.88
C LYS A 191 -11.31 -18.19 1.45
N ALA A 192 -11.35 -18.36 2.76
CA ALA A 192 -11.97 -19.52 3.40
C ALA A 192 -13.45 -19.66 3.05
N VAL A 193 -14.18 -18.55 2.91
CA VAL A 193 -15.58 -18.57 2.42
C VAL A 193 -15.65 -18.99 0.95
N ILE A 194 -14.76 -18.48 0.10
CA ILE A 194 -14.71 -18.80 -1.33
C ILE A 194 -14.42 -20.28 -1.56
N ASP A 195 -13.48 -20.86 -0.78
CA ASP A 195 -13.06 -22.26 -0.92
C ASP A 195 -14.18 -23.27 -0.55
N ILE A 196 -15.26 -22.81 0.09
CA ILE A 196 -16.43 -23.63 0.47
C ILE A 196 -17.56 -23.55 -0.57
N LEU A 197 -17.58 -22.49 -1.40
CA LEU A 197 -18.61 -22.24 -2.41
C LEU A 197 -18.34 -23.01 -3.72
#